data_446f3459993cad2c7efc69a3d83ecb5e
#
_entry.id   446f3459993cad2c7efc69a3d83ecb5e
#
_cell.length_a   1.000
_cell.length_b   1.000
_cell.length_c   1.000
_cell.angle_alpha   90.00
_cell.angle_beta   90.00
_cell.angle_gamma   90.00
#
_symmetry.space_group_name_H-M   'P 1'
#
loop_
_entity.id
_entity.type
_entity.pdbx_description
1 polymer ?
#
loop_
_entity_poly.entity_id
_entity_poly.type
_entity_poly.pdbx_seq_one_letter_code
_entity_poly.pdbx_strand_id
1 'polypeptide(L)'
;MAEEAIGDRFSFRRFLGLGLHEAVPDETTICRFRGRVAEKGLGDKLLRELNRQLDDKGLLVKHGTLVDASLIEAQTRPPRQNDPHPPKDADADWTVKNNQPTYGFKLHVGVDDGSGIIRKAEMTPASTHDSRVFEELLSGDERAVYADKAYDDTARRQKLKRRGVLDGLLKKGRRNRPLTDWERTWNRYLSVIRSPVERVFGTLKRGYVFHPARSIALTRNRNHAYLLAMAFNMRKMTRLVPAS
;
A
#
# COMPACT_ATOMS: atom_id res chain seq x y z
N MET A 1 5.71 -23.20 -8.54
CA MET A 1 4.40 -22.48 -8.77
C MET A 1 4.42 -21.46 -9.92
N ALA A 2 5.24 -20.37 -9.93
CA ALA A 2 5.28 -19.45 -11.10
C ALA A 2 5.94 -20.11 -12.31
N GLU A 3 7.08 -20.75 -12.13
CA GLU A 3 7.78 -21.54 -13.14
C GLU A 3 6.86 -22.61 -13.76
N GLU A 4 6.25 -23.43 -12.95
CA GLU A 4 5.27 -24.46 -13.35
C GLU A 4 4.09 -23.85 -14.14
N ALA A 5 3.49 -22.79 -13.61
CA ALA A 5 2.37 -22.13 -14.30
C ALA A 5 2.75 -21.53 -15.66
N ILE A 6 3.99 -21.06 -15.83
CA ILE A 6 4.52 -20.57 -17.11
C ILE A 6 4.83 -21.75 -18.02
N GLY A 7 5.34 -22.87 -17.49
CA GLY A 7 5.60 -24.10 -18.21
C GLY A 7 4.31 -24.68 -18.80
N ASP A 8 3.29 -24.83 -17.97
CA ASP A 8 2.06 -25.56 -18.30
C ASP A 8 1.02 -24.74 -19.09
N ARG A 9 1.06 -23.40 -19.00
CA ARG A 9 0.02 -22.55 -19.59
C ARG A 9 0.53 -21.73 -20.76
N PHE A 10 0.10 -22.07 -21.95
CA PHE A 10 0.40 -21.33 -23.17
C PHE A 10 0.05 -19.85 -23.07
N SER A 11 -1.05 -19.50 -22.39
CA SER A 11 -1.45 -18.09 -22.18
C SER A 11 -0.42 -17.30 -21.36
N PHE A 12 0.27 -17.94 -20.41
CA PHE A 12 1.30 -17.28 -19.60
C PHE A 12 2.59 -17.11 -20.40
N ARG A 13 2.98 -18.10 -21.21
CA ARG A 13 4.12 -17.98 -22.13
C ARG A 13 3.91 -16.84 -23.10
N ARG A 14 2.72 -16.80 -23.73
CA ARG A 14 2.35 -15.71 -24.66
C ARG A 14 2.37 -14.34 -23.99
N PHE A 15 1.86 -14.23 -22.75
CA PHE A 15 1.89 -12.98 -21.98
C PHE A 15 3.33 -12.51 -21.71
N LEU A 16 4.26 -13.44 -21.47
CA LEU A 16 5.66 -13.16 -21.23
C LEU A 16 6.48 -13.01 -22.54
N GLY A 17 5.86 -13.21 -23.69
CA GLY A 17 6.56 -13.17 -24.98
C GLY A 17 7.50 -14.37 -25.22
N LEU A 18 7.30 -15.48 -24.49
CA LEU A 18 8.13 -16.68 -24.59
C LEU A 18 7.59 -17.64 -25.65
N GLY A 19 8.44 -18.05 -26.58
CA GLY A 19 8.16 -19.12 -27.53
C GLY A 19 8.03 -20.48 -26.88
N LEU A 20 7.44 -21.47 -27.58
CA LEU A 20 7.23 -22.82 -27.04
C LEU A 20 8.52 -23.53 -26.66
N HIS A 21 9.61 -23.27 -27.36
CA HIS A 21 10.92 -23.90 -27.15
C HIS A 21 11.85 -23.09 -26.25
N GLU A 22 11.45 -21.88 -25.83
CA GLU A 22 12.27 -21.06 -24.96
C GLU A 22 12.21 -21.56 -23.52
N ALA A 23 13.36 -21.49 -22.84
CA ALA A 23 13.47 -21.88 -21.44
C ALA A 23 12.63 -20.96 -20.57
N VAL A 24 11.87 -21.54 -19.64
CA VAL A 24 11.14 -20.82 -18.61
C VAL A 24 12.12 -20.46 -17.47
N PRO A 25 12.10 -19.22 -16.96
CA PRO A 25 12.90 -18.88 -15.78
C PRO A 25 12.52 -19.76 -14.58
N ASP A 26 13.50 -20.39 -13.97
CA ASP A 26 13.32 -21.19 -12.78
C ASP A 26 12.98 -20.34 -11.53
N GLU A 27 12.53 -20.97 -10.48
CA GLU A 27 12.18 -20.31 -9.23
C GLU A 27 13.35 -19.48 -8.66
N THR A 28 14.57 -20.01 -8.78
CA THR A 28 15.80 -19.34 -8.32
C THR A 28 16.06 -18.05 -9.09
N THR A 29 15.91 -18.08 -10.41
CA THR A 29 16.05 -16.91 -11.29
C THR A 29 15.03 -15.84 -10.95
N ILE A 30 13.76 -16.24 -10.76
CA ILE A 30 12.68 -15.32 -10.34
C ILE A 30 13.00 -14.70 -8.98
N CYS A 31 13.45 -15.52 -8.02
CA CYS A 31 13.80 -15.07 -6.67
C CYS A 31 14.98 -14.08 -6.69
N ARG A 32 16.06 -14.41 -7.43
CA ARG A 32 17.23 -13.53 -7.60
C ARG A 32 16.86 -12.21 -8.27
N PHE A 33 16.01 -12.24 -9.29
CA PHE A 33 15.53 -11.02 -9.94
C PHE A 33 14.78 -10.12 -8.97
N ARG A 34 13.85 -10.67 -8.19
CA ARG A 34 13.12 -9.93 -7.15
C ARG A 34 14.06 -9.33 -6.10
N GLY A 35 15.08 -10.08 -5.69
CA GLY A 35 16.13 -9.59 -4.79
C GLY A 35 16.87 -8.39 -5.36
N ARG A 36 17.32 -8.46 -6.62
CA ARG A 36 18.01 -7.36 -7.31
C ARG A 36 17.12 -6.12 -7.46
N VAL A 37 15.82 -6.30 -7.74
CA VAL A 37 14.85 -5.18 -7.80
C VAL A 37 14.74 -4.49 -6.44
N ALA A 38 14.70 -5.27 -5.35
CA ALA A 38 14.67 -4.75 -3.98
C ALA A 38 15.96 -3.99 -3.63
N GLU A 39 17.12 -4.60 -3.86
CA GLU A 39 18.44 -4.01 -3.57
C GLU A 39 18.68 -2.70 -4.32
N LYS A 40 18.22 -2.63 -5.57
CA LYS A 40 18.35 -1.42 -6.40
C LYS A 40 17.23 -0.39 -6.17
N GLY A 41 16.27 -0.64 -5.26
CA GLY A 41 15.15 0.25 -4.99
C GLY A 41 14.27 0.53 -6.21
N LEU A 42 14.13 -0.42 -7.13
CA LEU A 42 13.41 -0.22 -8.38
C LEU A 42 11.90 -0.40 -8.26
N GLY A 43 11.39 -0.97 -7.16
CA GLY A 43 9.97 -1.28 -7.00
C GLY A 43 9.06 -0.05 -7.11
N ASP A 44 9.42 1.05 -6.45
CA ASP A 44 8.68 2.32 -6.54
C ASP A 44 8.71 2.90 -7.96
N LYS A 45 9.85 2.84 -8.64
CA LYS A 45 9.98 3.32 -10.03
C LYS A 45 9.08 2.54 -10.98
N LEU A 46 9.03 1.21 -10.81
CA LEU A 46 8.16 0.35 -11.61
C LEU A 46 6.67 0.62 -11.35
N LEU A 47 6.26 0.82 -10.08
CA LEU A 47 4.89 1.18 -9.74
C LEU A 47 4.52 2.54 -10.35
N ARG A 48 5.41 3.53 -10.27
CA ARG A 48 5.17 4.85 -10.89
C ARG A 48 5.04 4.76 -12.40
N GLU A 49 5.86 3.96 -13.06
CA GLU A 49 5.79 3.78 -14.52
C GLU A 49 4.50 3.08 -14.94
N LEU A 50 4.08 2.03 -14.23
CA LEU A 50 2.79 1.40 -14.45
C LEU A 50 1.65 2.42 -14.30
N ASN A 51 1.66 3.21 -13.21
CA ASN A 51 0.62 4.19 -12.95
C ASN A 51 0.60 5.31 -14.01
N ARG A 52 1.76 5.71 -14.54
CA ARG A 52 1.84 6.64 -15.68
C ARG A 52 1.12 6.06 -16.91
N GLN A 53 1.37 4.79 -17.23
CA GLN A 53 0.70 4.12 -18.36
C GLN A 53 -0.82 3.97 -18.13
N LEU A 54 -1.26 3.76 -16.88
CA LEU A 54 -2.69 3.74 -16.53
C LEU A 54 -3.33 5.13 -16.64
N ASP A 55 -2.60 6.16 -16.29
CA ASP A 55 -3.01 7.55 -16.44
C ASP A 55 -3.13 7.97 -17.91
N ASP A 56 -2.14 7.63 -18.74
CA ASP A 56 -2.16 7.86 -20.19
C ASP A 56 -3.40 7.21 -20.87
N LYS A 57 -3.91 6.13 -20.28
CA LYS A 57 -5.14 5.45 -20.72
C LYS A 57 -6.43 6.03 -20.10
N GLY A 58 -6.33 7.11 -19.33
CA GLY A 58 -7.48 7.73 -18.65
C GLY A 58 -8.11 6.89 -17.54
N LEU A 59 -7.39 5.93 -16.97
CA LEU A 59 -7.91 5.05 -15.94
C LEU A 59 -7.76 5.60 -14.52
N LEU A 60 -7.00 6.68 -14.33
CA LEU A 60 -6.93 7.44 -13.08
C LEU A 60 -7.94 8.57 -13.10
N VAL A 61 -8.80 8.62 -12.10
CA VAL A 61 -9.89 9.61 -12.02
C VAL A 61 -9.38 10.94 -11.44
N LYS A 62 -8.44 10.88 -10.48
CA LYS A 62 -7.79 12.03 -9.84
C LYS A 62 -8.74 12.99 -9.10
N HIS A 63 -9.92 12.53 -8.71
CA HIS A 63 -10.84 13.32 -7.89
C HIS A 63 -10.26 13.54 -6.49
N GLY A 64 -9.59 12.52 -5.95
CA GLY A 64 -8.97 12.58 -4.64
C GLY A 64 -8.02 11.41 -4.40
N THR A 65 -7.34 11.45 -3.26
CA THR A 65 -6.50 10.36 -2.77
C THR A 65 -6.98 9.90 -1.40
N LEU A 66 -7.29 8.63 -1.28
CA LEU A 66 -7.61 7.96 -0.02
C LEU A 66 -6.32 7.48 0.61
N VAL A 67 -5.97 8.01 1.78
CA VAL A 67 -4.75 7.66 2.51
C VAL A 67 -5.10 6.83 3.73
N ASP A 68 -4.46 5.68 3.87
CA ASP A 68 -4.64 4.81 5.04
C ASP A 68 -3.45 3.88 5.26
N ALA A 69 -3.40 3.22 6.43
CA ALA A 69 -2.35 2.29 6.81
C ALA A 69 -2.92 1.01 7.41
N SER A 70 -2.24 -0.10 7.16
CA SER A 70 -2.62 -1.39 7.71
C SER A 70 -1.40 -2.15 8.24
N LEU A 71 -1.57 -2.80 9.41
CA LEU A 71 -0.54 -3.61 10.04
C LEU A 71 -0.32 -4.90 9.25
N ILE A 72 0.94 -5.27 9.10
CA ILE A 72 1.42 -6.52 8.50
C ILE A 72 2.34 -7.18 9.54
N GLU A 73 1.95 -8.32 10.08
CA GLU A 73 2.78 -9.05 11.04
C GLU A 73 4.10 -9.49 10.40
N ALA A 74 5.18 -9.49 11.18
CA ALA A 74 6.46 -10.02 10.73
C ALA A 74 6.37 -11.53 10.50
N GLN A 75 7.18 -12.05 9.58
CA GLN A 75 7.33 -13.49 9.37
C GLN A 75 8.00 -14.19 10.55
N THR A 76 8.87 -13.46 11.24
CA THR A 76 9.63 -13.98 12.38
C THR A 76 8.86 -13.78 13.68
N ARG A 77 9.09 -14.68 14.63
CA ARG A 77 8.57 -14.49 16.00
C ARG A 77 9.17 -13.23 16.60
N PRO A 78 8.38 -12.49 17.40
CA PRO A 78 8.91 -11.35 18.13
C PRO A 78 10.02 -11.77 19.11
N PRO A 79 10.98 -10.89 19.41
CA PRO A 79 11.98 -11.13 20.41
C PRO A 79 11.32 -11.35 21.78
N ARG A 80 11.85 -12.28 22.56
CA ARG A 80 11.41 -12.47 23.95
C ARG A 80 11.98 -11.35 24.82
N GLN A 81 11.26 -11.02 25.87
CA GLN A 81 11.79 -10.12 26.90
C GLN A 81 13.06 -10.76 27.51
N ASN A 82 14.17 -10.03 27.55
CA ASN A 82 15.48 -10.51 27.98
C ASN A 82 16.14 -11.58 27.07
N ASP A 83 15.78 -11.65 25.79
CA ASP A 83 16.50 -12.50 24.86
C ASP A 83 17.92 -11.94 24.64
N PRO A 84 18.99 -12.72 24.88
CA PRO A 84 20.37 -12.28 24.68
C PRO A 84 20.71 -12.09 23.19
N HIS A 85 19.89 -12.62 22.29
CA HIS A 85 20.11 -12.53 20.86
C HIS A 85 19.30 -11.39 20.22
N PRO A 86 19.87 -10.68 19.24
CA PRO A 86 19.13 -9.66 18.50
C PRO A 86 17.93 -10.29 17.74
N PRO A 87 16.86 -9.52 17.51
CA PRO A 87 15.71 -10.02 16.76
C PRO A 87 16.14 -10.46 15.36
N LYS A 88 15.56 -11.57 14.88
CA LYS A 88 15.85 -12.10 13.53
C LYS A 88 15.49 -11.11 12.42
N ASP A 89 14.52 -10.23 12.66
CA ASP A 89 14.16 -9.13 11.78
C ASP A 89 14.32 -7.82 12.55
N ALA A 90 15.47 -7.17 12.36
CA ALA A 90 15.82 -5.93 13.05
C ALA A 90 15.01 -4.72 12.58
N ASP A 91 14.34 -4.83 11.44
CA ASP A 91 13.52 -3.76 10.87
C ASP A 91 12.06 -3.83 11.34
N ALA A 92 11.63 -4.97 11.89
CA ALA A 92 10.29 -5.12 12.46
C ALA A 92 10.22 -4.51 13.86
N ASP A 93 9.06 -3.95 14.24
CA ASP A 93 8.91 -3.32 15.54
C ASP A 93 7.49 -3.54 16.11
N TRP A 94 7.33 -3.22 17.39
CA TRP A 94 6.08 -3.37 18.09
C TRP A 94 5.15 -2.15 17.93
N THR A 95 3.87 -2.43 17.81
CA THR A 95 2.81 -1.43 17.96
C THR A 95 1.61 -2.03 18.67
N VAL A 96 0.77 -1.16 19.24
CA VAL A 96 -0.49 -1.59 19.86
C VAL A 96 -1.65 -0.94 19.12
N LYS A 97 -2.58 -1.75 18.62
CA LYS A 97 -3.82 -1.30 18.02
C LYS A 97 -5.00 -2.05 18.64
N ASN A 98 -6.00 -1.31 19.13
CA ASN A 98 -7.16 -1.89 19.82
C ASN A 98 -6.77 -2.86 20.97
N ASN A 99 -5.82 -2.48 21.79
CA ASN A 99 -5.24 -3.27 22.90
C ASN A 99 -4.58 -4.59 22.44
N GLN A 100 -4.34 -4.78 21.17
CA GLN A 100 -3.61 -5.94 20.66
C GLN A 100 -2.20 -5.53 20.23
N PRO A 101 -1.14 -6.06 20.87
CA PRO A 101 0.22 -5.83 20.44
C PRO A 101 0.48 -6.60 19.12
N THR A 102 1.13 -5.96 18.19
CA THR A 102 1.54 -6.55 16.91
C THR A 102 3.00 -6.24 16.67
N TYR A 103 3.80 -7.26 16.36
CA TYR A 103 5.19 -7.13 15.94
C TYR A 103 5.28 -7.25 14.43
N GLY A 104 5.84 -6.25 13.75
CA GLY A 104 5.96 -6.27 12.29
C GLY A 104 6.10 -4.90 11.67
N PHE A 105 5.30 -4.67 10.64
CA PHE A 105 5.37 -3.51 9.75
C PHE A 105 4.01 -2.85 9.58
N LYS A 106 4.01 -1.66 8.98
CA LYS A 106 2.82 -1.00 8.43
C LYS A 106 2.97 -0.82 6.93
N LEU A 107 1.94 -1.21 6.19
CA LEU A 107 1.76 -0.83 4.80
C LEU A 107 0.86 0.40 4.73
N HIS A 108 1.38 1.48 4.18
CA HIS A 108 0.67 2.72 3.90
C HIS A 108 0.37 2.81 2.41
N VAL A 109 -0.80 3.26 2.03
CA VAL A 109 -1.21 3.43 0.63
C VAL A 109 -1.89 4.76 0.38
N GLY A 110 -1.62 5.33 -0.79
CA GLY A 110 -2.42 6.38 -1.41
C GLY A 110 -3.18 5.79 -2.58
N VAL A 111 -4.52 5.77 -2.50
CA VAL A 111 -5.41 5.15 -3.48
C VAL A 111 -6.23 6.22 -4.18
N ASP A 112 -6.32 6.15 -5.50
CA ASP A 112 -7.13 7.06 -6.29
C ASP A 112 -8.62 6.90 -5.96
N ASP A 113 -9.26 7.99 -5.58
CA ASP A 113 -10.70 8.05 -5.34
C ASP A 113 -11.45 7.98 -6.68
N GLY A 114 -12.33 7.02 -6.81
CA GLY A 114 -13.06 6.70 -8.04
C GLY A 114 -12.53 5.44 -8.73
N SER A 115 -11.29 5.41 -9.20
CA SER A 115 -10.73 4.21 -9.84
C SER A 115 -10.35 3.11 -8.85
N GLY A 116 -9.93 3.48 -7.63
CA GLY A 116 -9.40 2.56 -6.63
C GLY A 116 -8.01 2.00 -6.96
N ILE A 117 -7.27 2.65 -7.87
CA ILE A 117 -5.89 2.30 -8.23
C ILE A 117 -4.95 2.77 -7.10
N ILE A 118 -4.00 1.93 -6.70
CA ILE A 118 -2.96 2.28 -5.73
C ILE A 118 -1.94 3.17 -6.43
N ARG A 119 -1.92 4.47 -6.10
CA ARG A 119 -1.01 5.45 -6.68
C ARG A 119 0.35 5.44 -6.00
N LYS A 120 0.35 5.29 -4.70
CA LYS A 120 1.53 5.26 -3.84
C LYS A 120 1.42 4.14 -2.81
N ALA A 121 2.54 3.57 -2.48
CA ALA A 121 2.65 2.60 -1.39
C ALA A 121 3.96 2.86 -0.65
N GLU A 122 3.96 2.70 0.67
CA GLU A 122 5.16 2.79 1.50
C GLU A 122 5.06 1.77 2.63
N MET A 123 6.19 1.26 3.06
CA MET A 123 6.24 0.30 4.16
C MET A 123 7.25 0.75 5.21
N THR A 124 6.82 0.74 6.47
CA THR A 124 7.60 1.19 7.63
C THR A 124 7.58 0.15 8.74
N PRO A 125 8.49 0.22 9.73
CA PRO A 125 8.32 -0.49 10.99
C PRO A 125 6.95 -0.16 11.62
N ALA A 126 6.35 -1.12 12.34
CA ALA A 126 5.01 -0.95 12.90
C ALA A 126 4.90 0.20 13.93
N SER A 127 5.99 0.56 14.61
CA SER A 127 6.05 1.69 15.55
C SER A 127 5.94 3.07 14.88
N THR A 128 6.26 3.17 13.59
CA THR A 128 6.21 4.44 12.86
C THR A 128 4.79 5.01 12.87
N HIS A 129 4.65 6.27 13.31
CA HIS A 129 3.35 6.93 13.31
C HIS A 129 2.90 7.24 11.89
N ASP A 130 1.64 6.95 11.56
CA ASP A 130 1.09 7.02 10.20
C ASP A 130 1.27 8.40 9.56
N SER A 131 1.21 9.46 10.37
CA SER A 131 1.36 10.84 9.90
C SER A 131 2.75 11.17 9.31
N ARG A 132 3.78 10.37 9.61
CA ARG A 132 5.15 10.63 9.13
C ARG A 132 5.30 10.41 7.63
N VAL A 133 4.55 9.47 7.07
CA VAL A 133 4.62 9.11 5.64
C VAL A 133 3.51 9.76 4.80
N PHE A 134 2.71 10.64 5.39
CA PHE A 134 1.57 11.24 4.70
C PHE A 134 1.93 11.93 3.37
N GLU A 135 2.97 12.74 3.37
CA GLU A 135 3.40 13.49 2.19
C GLU A 135 3.91 12.57 1.06
N GLU A 136 4.54 11.45 1.43
CA GLU A 136 5.06 10.45 0.50
C GLU A 136 3.95 9.69 -0.24
N LEU A 137 2.74 9.65 0.36
CA LEU A 137 1.58 8.99 -0.21
C LEU A 137 0.79 9.87 -1.19
N LEU A 138 1.16 11.14 -1.30
CA LEU A 138 0.55 12.09 -2.24
C LEU A 138 1.33 12.12 -3.54
N SER A 139 0.63 12.31 -4.65
CA SER A 139 1.22 12.43 -5.99
C SER A 139 1.43 13.89 -6.42
N GLY A 140 0.75 14.84 -5.75
CA GLY A 140 0.87 16.26 -5.99
C GLY A 140 -0.20 16.86 -6.89
N ASP A 141 -1.02 16.05 -7.52
CA ASP A 141 -2.11 16.42 -8.44
C ASP A 141 -3.52 16.16 -7.86
N GLU A 142 -3.60 15.92 -6.54
CA GLU A 142 -4.87 15.66 -5.87
C GLU A 142 -5.76 16.90 -5.82
N ARG A 143 -7.06 16.71 -6.09
CA ARG A 143 -8.11 17.72 -5.82
C ARG A 143 -8.65 17.62 -4.40
N ALA A 144 -8.60 16.43 -3.80
CA ALA A 144 -9.01 16.15 -2.43
C ALA A 144 -8.10 15.11 -1.79
N VAL A 145 -7.94 15.15 -0.48
CA VAL A 145 -7.24 14.10 0.28
C VAL A 145 -8.10 13.67 1.45
N TYR A 146 -8.37 12.38 1.53
CA TYR A 146 -9.18 11.76 2.58
C TYR A 146 -8.30 10.83 3.43
N ALA A 147 -8.24 11.08 4.73
CA ALA A 147 -7.44 10.25 5.63
C ALA A 147 -8.08 10.16 7.03
N ASP A 148 -7.64 9.17 7.83
CA ASP A 148 -8.14 8.95 9.18
C ASP A 148 -7.70 10.07 10.15
N LYS A 149 -8.33 10.09 11.33
CA LYS A 149 -8.02 11.00 12.45
C LYS A 149 -6.56 10.92 12.94
N ALA A 150 -5.82 9.84 12.64
CA ALA A 150 -4.39 9.74 12.90
C ALA A 150 -3.58 10.77 12.11
N TYR A 151 -4.13 11.26 11.00
CA TYR A 151 -3.52 12.27 10.14
C TYR A 151 -3.98 13.69 10.46
N ASP A 152 -4.83 13.89 11.48
CA ASP A 152 -5.36 15.20 11.87
C ASP A 152 -4.27 16.09 12.48
N ASP A 153 -3.79 17.03 11.69
CA ASP A 153 -2.75 18.00 12.06
C ASP A 153 -3.05 19.38 11.43
N THR A 154 -2.91 20.42 12.25
CA THR A 154 -3.26 21.80 11.82
C THR A 154 -2.37 22.31 10.69
N ALA A 155 -1.07 22.04 10.75
CA ALA A 155 -0.13 22.48 9.71
C ALA A 155 -0.41 21.76 8.39
N ARG A 156 -0.76 20.48 8.44
CA ARG A 156 -1.15 19.68 7.27
C ARG A 156 -2.43 20.22 6.62
N ARG A 157 -3.47 20.53 7.41
CA ARG A 157 -4.69 21.14 6.91
C ARG A 157 -4.42 22.48 6.22
N GLN A 158 -3.57 23.32 6.83
CA GLN A 158 -3.17 24.59 6.23
C GLN A 158 -2.37 24.39 4.92
N LYS A 159 -1.52 23.36 4.86
CA LYS A 159 -0.77 23.01 3.65
C LYS A 159 -1.70 22.58 2.51
N LEU A 160 -2.68 21.70 2.78
CA LEU A 160 -3.69 21.28 1.81
C LEU A 160 -4.49 22.51 1.32
N LYS A 161 -4.94 23.35 2.23
CA LYS A 161 -5.68 24.60 1.88
C LYS A 161 -4.85 25.51 0.99
N ARG A 162 -3.57 25.75 1.31
CA ARG A 162 -2.67 26.58 0.48
C ARG A 162 -2.48 26.03 -0.93
N ARG A 163 -2.56 24.70 -1.09
CA ARG A 163 -2.48 24.03 -2.39
C ARG A 163 -3.81 23.96 -3.13
N GLY A 164 -4.88 24.50 -2.57
CA GLY A 164 -6.23 24.39 -3.14
C GLY A 164 -6.81 22.96 -3.10
N VAL A 165 -6.25 22.10 -2.24
CA VAL A 165 -6.68 20.71 -2.09
C VAL A 165 -7.76 20.63 -1.02
N LEU A 166 -8.89 19.99 -1.30
CA LEU A 166 -9.96 19.76 -0.34
C LEU A 166 -9.45 18.89 0.81
N ASP A 167 -9.64 19.40 2.03
CA ASP A 167 -9.26 18.73 3.27
C ASP A 167 -10.37 17.78 3.74
N GLY A 168 -10.22 16.51 3.39
CA GLY A 168 -11.05 15.39 3.83
C GLY A 168 -10.48 14.60 5.01
N LEU A 169 -9.57 15.20 5.81
CA LEU A 169 -9.04 14.52 6.99
C LEU A 169 -10.11 14.44 8.09
N LEU A 170 -10.30 13.27 8.68
CA LEU A 170 -11.20 13.13 9.82
C LEU A 170 -10.69 13.96 11.00
N LYS A 171 -11.60 14.65 11.66
CA LYS A 171 -11.28 15.46 12.85
C LYS A 171 -11.14 14.58 14.07
N LYS A 172 -10.14 14.88 14.90
CA LYS A 172 -9.88 14.21 16.18
C LYS A 172 -10.38 15.09 17.32
N GLY A 173 -11.24 14.53 18.17
CA GLY A 173 -11.59 15.18 19.44
C GLY A 173 -10.38 15.26 20.36
N ARG A 174 -10.24 16.37 21.11
CA ARG A 174 -9.20 16.59 22.12
C ARG A 174 -9.84 16.63 23.50
N ARG A 175 -9.04 16.40 24.56
CA ARG A 175 -9.53 16.34 25.95
C ARG A 175 -10.40 17.56 26.32
N ASN A 176 -10.00 18.76 25.91
CA ASN A 176 -10.68 20.01 26.23
C ASN A 176 -11.53 20.56 25.07
N ARG A 177 -11.66 19.84 23.96
CA ARG A 177 -12.44 20.17 22.79
C ARG A 177 -13.01 18.91 22.16
N PRO A 178 -14.12 18.39 22.68
CA PRO A 178 -14.82 17.28 22.04
C PRO A 178 -15.31 17.72 20.65
N LEU A 179 -15.57 16.75 19.78
CA LEU A 179 -16.15 17.04 18.46
C LEU A 179 -17.58 17.58 18.63
N THR A 180 -17.90 18.61 17.86
CA THR A 180 -19.28 19.09 17.72
C THR A 180 -20.14 18.07 16.96
N ASP A 181 -21.47 18.21 17.02
CA ASP A 181 -22.38 17.32 16.27
C ASP A 181 -22.18 17.42 14.77
N TRP A 182 -21.90 18.62 14.27
CA TRP A 182 -21.55 18.83 12.87
C TRP A 182 -20.25 18.12 12.51
N GLU A 183 -19.20 18.22 13.34
CA GLU A 183 -17.92 17.54 13.10
C GLU A 183 -18.08 16.02 13.14
N ARG A 184 -18.93 15.49 14.01
CA ARG A 184 -19.27 14.06 14.04
C ARG A 184 -19.99 13.60 12.77
N THR A 185 -20.96 14.38 12.30
CA THR A 185 -21.70 14.12 11.06
C THR A 185 -20.77 14.21 9.86
N TRP A 186 -19.91 15.21 9.80
CA TRP A 186 -18.91 15.37 8.75
C TRP A 186 -17.93 14.20 8.71
N ASN A 187 -17.40 13.79 9.87
CA ASN A 187 -16.54 12.60 9.96
C ASN A 187 -17.25 11.33 9.46
N ARG A 188 -18.53 11.16 9.75
CA ARG A 188 -19.32 10.03 9.25
C ARG A 188 -19.42 10.04 7.72
N TYR A 189 -19.68 11.17 7.13
CA TYR A 189 -19.70 11.35 5.68
C TYR A 189 -18.34 11.02 5.05
N LEU A 190 -17.25 11.57 5.57
CA LEU A 190 -15.90 11.31 5.10
C LEU A 190 -15.48 9.84 5.26
N SER A 191 -15.95 9.16 6.31
CA SER A 191 -15.69 7.73 6.52
C SER A 191 -16.29 6.86 5.41
N VAL A 192 -17.46 7.24 4.89
CA VAL A 192 -18.08 6.54 3.74
C VAL A 192 -17.21 6.70 2.49
N ILE A 193 -16.71 7.91 2.21
CA ILE A 193 -15.81 8.15 1.07
C ILE A 193 -14.52 7.33 1.19
N ARG A 194 -13.98 7.18 2.42
CA ARG A 194 -12.76 6.42 2.67
C ARG A 194 -12.93 4.88 2.63
N SER A 195 -14.14 4.38 2.80
CA SER A 195 -14.39 2.93 2.91
C SER A 195 -13.77 2.08 1.78
N PRO A 196 -13.61 2.55 0.52
CA PRO A 196 -12.97 1.76 -0.53
C PRO A 196 -11.52 1.36 -0.24
N VAL A 197 -10.76 2.12 0.57
CA VAL A 197 -9.37 1.76 0.90
C VAL A 197 -9.29 0.48 1.74
N GLU A 198 -10.29 0.20 2.57
CA GLU A 198 -10.36 -1.03 3.35
C GLU A 198 -10.46 -2.28 2.45
N ARG A 199 -11.18 -2.17 1.32
CA ARG A 199 -11.26 -3.24 0.31
C ARG A 199 -9.92 -3.48 -0.38
N VAL A 200 -9.11 -2.43 -0.57
CA VAL A 200 -7.74 -2.56 -1.08
C VAL A 200 -6.91 -3.41 -0.13
N PHE A 201 -6.88 -3.06 1.15
CA PHE A 201 -6.17 -3.86 2.16
C PHE A 201 -6.71 -5.28 2.29
N GLY A 202 -8.03 -5.45 2.28
CA GLY A 202 -8.66 -6.76 2.30
C GLY A 202 -8.21 -7.64 1.12
N THR A 203 -8.08 -7.06 -0.07
CA THR A 203 -7.59 -7.78 -1.26
C THR A 203 -6.09 -8.10 -1.14
N LEU A 204 -5.26 -7.14 -0.70
CA LEU A 204 -3.83 -7.38 -0.53
C LEU A 204 -3.55 -8.45 0.52
N LYS A 205 -4.24 -8.39 1.66
CA LYS A 205 -4.03 -9.35 2.76
C LYS A 205 -4.56 -10.75 2.45
N ARG A 206 -5.79 -10.85 1.98
CA ARG A 206 -6.47 -12.14 1.76
C ARG A 206 -6.28 -12.68 0.35
N GLY A 207 -6.46 -11.83 -0.66
CA GLY A 207 -6.38 -12.24 -2.06
C GLY A 207 -4.96 -12.49 -2.53
N TYR A 208 -3.99 -11.68 -2.08
CA TYR A 208 -2.57 -11.84 -2.41
C TYR A 208 -1.74 -12.40 -1.25
N VAL A 209 -2.39 -12.76 -0.15
CA VAL A 209 -1.76 -13.40 1.02
C VAL A 209 -0.56 -12.57 1.54
N PHE A 210 -0.73 -11.24 1.63
CA PHE A 210 0.28 -10.35 2.20
C PHE A 210 0.06 -10.14 3.70
N HIS A 211 -0.11 -11.22 4.42
CA HIS A 211 -0.20 -11.24 5.89
C HIS A 211 -0.05 -12.68 6.37
N PRO A 212 1.03 -13.00 7.08
CA PRO A 212 2.16 -12.14 7.51
C PRO A 212 3.08 -11.70 6.34
N ALA A 213 4.06 -10.86 6.66
CA ALA A 213 5.13 -10.48 5.74
C ALA A 213 5.87 -11.73 5.24
N ARG A 214 6.32 -11.71 3.98
CA ARG A 214 6.91 -12.91 3.36
C ARG A 214 8.43 -12.98 3.41
N SER A 215 9.07 -11.92 3.88
CA SER A 215 10.53 -11.81 3.92
C SER A 215 11.00 -11.20 5.22
N ILE A 216 12.24 -11.46 5.56
CA ILE A 216 12.97 -10.71 6.58
C ILE A 216 13.53 -9.45 5.91
N ALA A 217 13.64 -8.36 6.65
CA ALA A 217 14.05 -7.02 6.28
C ALA A 217 13.00 -6.18 5.55
N LEU A 218 12.92 -4.92 5.95
CA LEU A 218 11.99 -3.92 5.44
C LEU A 218 12.12 -3.72 3.93
N THR A 219 13.35 -3.66 3.41
CA THR A 219 13.62 -3.44 1.97
C THR A 219 12.96 -4.50 1.08
N ARG A 220 13.05 -5.78 1.46
CA ARG A 220 12.41 -6.87 0.71
C ARG A 220 10.90 -6.85 0.81
N ASN A 221 10.37 -6.58 2.00
CA ASN A 221 8.92 -6.48 2.22
C ASN A 221 8.33 -5.24 1.52
N ARG A 222 9.04 -4.12 1.52
CA ARG A 222 8.67 -2.91 0.78
C ARG A 222 8.60 -3.18 -0.73
N ASN A 223 9.62 -3.82 -1.29
CA ASN A 223 9.61 -4.21 -2.70
C ASN A 223 8.45 -5.16 -3.02
N HIS A 224 8.17 -6.11 -2.13
CA HIS A 224 7.01 -7.00 -2.29
C HIS A 224 5.69 -6.22 -2.28
N ALA A 225 5.55 -5.22 -1.42
CA ALA A 225 4.37 -4.35 -1.41
C ALA A 225 4.19 -3.61 -2.75
N TYR A 226 5.26 -3.09 -3.36
CA TYR A 226 5.19 -2.48 -4.69
C TYR A 226 4.76 -3.47 -5.77
N LEU A 227 5.32 -4.69 -5.78
CA LEU A 227 4.94 -5.72 -6.74
C LEU A 227 3.46 -6.12 -6.59
N LEU A 228 2.96 -6.20 -5.36
CA LEU A 228 1.55 -6.48 -5.08
C LEU A 228 0.64 -5.32 -5.49
N ALA A 229 1.07 -4.08 -5.26
CA ALA A 229 0.33 -2.90 -5.73
C ALA A 229 0.22 -2.89 -7.27
N MET A 230 1.30 -3.22 -7.98
CA MET A 230 1.26 -3.37 -9.44
C MET A 230 0.32 -4.49 -9.89
N ALA A 231 0.39 -5.67 -9.27
CA ALA A 231 -0.52 -6.78 -9.60
C ALA A 231 -1.99 -6.43 -9.33
N PHE A 232 -2.25 -5.72 -8.20
CA PHE A 232 -3.57 -5.20 -7.89
C PHE A 232 -4.06 -4.22 -8.96
N ASN A 233 -3.23 -3.25 -9.35
CA ASN A 233 -3.57 -2.24 -10.35
C ASN A 233 -3.83 -2.86 -11.73
N MET A 234 -3.01 -3.81 -12.18
CA MET A 234 -3.22 -4.55 -13.43
C MET A 234 -4.55 -5.32 -13.41
N ARG A 235 -4.85 -6.01 -12.30
CA ARG A 235 -6.15 -6.68 -12.15
C ARG A 235 -7.32 -5.68 -12.10
N LYS A 236 -7.11 -4.52 -11.52
CA LYS A 236 -8.12 -3.46 -11.47
C LYS A 236 -8.39 -2.91 -12.87
N MET A 237 -7.32 -2.70 -13.66
CA MET A 237 -7.40 -2.26 -15.04
C MET A 237 -8.34 -3.15 -15.88
N THR A 238 -8.25 -4.47 -15.76
CA THR A 238 -9.11 -5.38 -16.53
C THR A 238 -10.61 -5.24 -16.24
N ARG A 239 -10.97 -4.55 -15.14
CA ARG A 239 -12.36 -4.26 -14.78
C ARG A 239 -12.79 -2.84 -15.13
N LEU A 240 -11.84 -1.94 -15.37
CA LEU A 240 -12.09 -0.55 -15.72
C LEU A 240 -12.14 -0.37 -17.25
N VAL A 241 -11.45 -1.22 -17.98
CA VAL A 241 -11.52 -1.25 -19.46
C VAL A 241 -12.73 -2.10 -19.85
N PRO A 242 -13.70 -1.55 -20.61
CA PRO A 242 -14.80 -2.36 -21.14
C PRO A 242 -14.25 -3.53 -21.97
N ALA A 243 -14.88 -4.69 -21.86
CA ALA A 243 -14.58 -5.79 -22.77
C ALA A 243 -14.98 -5.34 -24.19
N SER A 244 -13.99 -5.23 -25.07
CA SER A 244 -14.19 -5.00 -26.51
C SER A 244 -14.72 -6.26 -27.20
#